data_fc7934db3f0c0111a125a07234400d0e
#
_entry.id   fc7934db3f0c0111a125a07234400d0e
#
_cell.length_a   1.000
_cell.length_b   1.000
_cell.length_c   1.000
_cell.angle_alpha   90.00
_cell.angle_beta   90.00
_cell.angle_gamma   90.00
#
_symmetry.space_group_name_H-M   'P 1'
#
loop_
_entity.id
_entity.type
_entity.pdbx_description
1 polymer ?
#
loop_
_entity_poly.entity_id
_entity_poly.type
_entity_poly.pdbx_seq_one_letter_code
_entity_poly.pdbx_strand_id
1 'polypeptide(L)' 'MDEPIIEPAEPTLAEIARLVARRDELEAGLPMYDAQYMQHAEAYARVLNELYDINSKLKSVGL' A
#
# COMPACT_ATOMS: atom_id res chain seq x y z
N MET A 1 26.81 -16.79 -14.43
CA MET A 1 26.58 -16.35 -14.03
C MET A 1 25.80 -15.91 -13.63
N ASP A 2 25.41 -15.78 -13.19
CA ASP A 2 24.51 -15.33 -12.69
C ASP A 2 24.48 -14.10 -12.70
N GLU A 3 23.78 -13.59 -12.98
CA GLU A 3 23.71 -12.46 -12.92
C GLU A 3 23.09 -12.00 -11.92
N PRO A 4 23.52 -11.14 -11.35
CA PRO A 4 22.91 -10.67 -10.20
C PRO A 4 21.65 -10.01 -10.54
N ILE A 5 20.74 -10.16 -9.70
CA ILE A 5 19.55 -9.47 -9.77
C ILE A 5 19.75 -8.14 -9.26
N ILE A 6 19.61 -7.16 -10.02
CA ILE A 6 19.74 -5.86 -9.55
C ILE A 6 18.39 -5.31 -9.30
N GLU A 7 18.07 -5.21 -8.05
CA GLU A 7 16.85 -4.65 -7.69
C GLU A 7 17.00 -3.20 -7.65
N PRO A 8 16.17 -2.41 -8.26
CA PRO A 8 16.25 -0.97 -8.11
C PRO A 8 16.02 -0.62 -6.69
N ALA A 9 16.84 0.22 -6.17
CA ALA A 9 16.69 0.64 -4.80
C ALA A 9 15.45 1.47 -4.63
N GLU A 10 14.98 2.10 -5.68
CA GLU A 10 13.82 2.97 -5.58
C GLU A 10 12.83 2.65 -6.64
N PRO A 11 11.56 2.78 -6.37
CA PRO A 11 10.55 2.56 -7.38
C PRO A 11 10.59 3.65 -8.44
N THR A 12 10.10 3.30 -9.62
CA THR A 12 10.02 4.27 -10.69
C THR A 12 8.88 5.23 -10.42
N LEU A 13 8.86 6.33 -11.17
CA LEU A 13 7.76 7.28 -11.03
C LEU A 13 6.42 6.63 -11.29
N ALA A 14 6.37 5.70 -12.23
CA ALA A 14 5.12 5.01 -12.52
C ALA A 14 4.68 4.18 -11.34
N GLU A 15 5.62 3.54 -10.66
CA GLU A 15 5.28 2.76 -9.49
C GLU A 15 4.82 3.63 -8.35
N ILE A 16 5.48 4.78 -8.16
CA ILE A 16 5.07 5.71 -7.13
C ILE A 16 3.65 6.21 -7.39
N ALA A 17 3.35 6.53 -8.64
CA ALA A 17 2.02 6.99 -8.99
C ALA A 17 0.98 5.92 -8.71
N ARG A 18 1.29 4.66 -8.99
CA ARG A 18 0.38 3.57 -8.68
C ARG A 18 0.17 3.41 -7.20
N LEU A 19 1.25 3.53 -6.42
CA LEU A 19 1.14 3.40 -4.98
C LEU A 19 0.28 4.51 -4.41
N VAL A 20 0.46 5.73 -4.88
CA VAL A 20 -0.35 6.85 -4.41
C VAL A 20 -1.81 6.64 -4.77
N ALA A 21 -2.08 6.21 -5.99
CA ALA A 21 -3.45 5.96 -6.42
C ALA A 21 -4.09 4.86 -5.60
N ARG A 22 -3.33 3.80 -5.34
CA ARG A 22 -3.86 2.69 -4.54
C ARG A 22 -4.11 3.12 -3.11
N ARG A 23 -3.19 3.92 -2.55
CA ARG A 23 -3.38 4.42 -1.21
C ARG A 23 -4.66 5.25 -1.12
N ASP A 24 -4.86 6.14 -2.08
CA ASP A 24 -6.04 6.98 -2.06
C ASP A 24 -7.32 6.16 -2.19
N GLU A 25 -7.27 5.14 -3.03
CA GLU A 25 -8.41 4.26 -3.21
C GLU A 25 -8.74 3.53 -1.90
N LEU A 26 -7.72 3.02 -1.23
CA LEU A 26 -7.94 2.30 0.01
C LEU A 26 -8.45 3.22 1.10
N GLU A 27 -7.89 4.42 1.18
CA GLU A 27 -8.33 5.37 2.18
C GLU A 27 -9.78 5.80 1.96
N ALA A 28 -10.15 5.94 0.70
CA ALA A 28 -11.52 6.32 0.40
C ALA A 28 -12.50 5.21 0.78
N GLY A 29 -12.04 3.98 0.78
CA GLY A 29 -12.91 2.88 1.15
C GLY A 29 -13.02 2.61 2.63
N LEU A 30 -12.09 3.15 3.43
CA LEU A 30 -12.11 2.88 4.86
C LEU A 30 -13.43 3.21 5.55
N PRO A 31 -14.07 4.36 5.25
CA PRO A 31 -15.30 4.68 5.94
C PRO A 31 -16.45 3.72 5.66
N MET A 32 -16.31 2.87 4.65
CA MET A 32 -17.35 1.91 4.35
C MET A 32 -17.33 0.71 5.29
N TYR A 33 -16.26 0.52 6.03
CA TYR A 33 -16.16 -0.60 6.94
C TYR A 33 -16.71 -0.23 8.30
N ASP A 34 -17.51 -1.14 8.83
CA ASP A 34 -18.09 -0.93 10.14
C ASP A 34 -17.42 -1.88 11.10
N ALA A 35 -16.72 -1.34 12.05
CA ALA A 35 -15.95 -2.15 12.98
C ALA A 35 -16.83 -3.03 13.87
N GLN A 36 -18.11 -2.77 13.90
CA GLN A 36 -19.01 -3.60 14.69
C GLN A 36 -19.24 -4.95 14.07
N TYR A 37 -18.98 -5.10 12.77
CA TYR A 37 -19.20 -6.37 12.11
C TYR A 37 -17.86 -7.08 11.93
N MET A 38 -17.83 -8.33 12.38
CA MET A 38 -16.58 -9.08 12.35
C MET A 38 -16.03 -9.25 10.95
N GLN A 39 -16.92 -9.47 9.99
CA GLN A 39 -16.46 -9.62 8.63
C GLN A 39 -15.84 -8.32 8.12
N HIS A 40 -16.33 -7.19 8.59
CA HIS A 40 -15.72 -5.91 8.21
C HIS A 40 -14.41 -5.71 8.93
N ALA A 41 -14.27 -6.27 10.13
CA ALA A 41 -13.03 -6.15 10.88
C ALA A 41 -11.87 -6.80 10.15
N GLU A 42 -12.11 -7.97 9.56
CA GLU A 42 -11.06 -8.64 8.81
C GLU A 42 -10.68 -7.87 7.57
N ALA A 43 -11.68 -7.38 6.84
CA ALA A 43 -11.40 -6.61 5.65
C ALA A 43 -10.70 -5.31 6.00
N TYR A 44 -11.13 -4.70 7.09
CA TYR A 44 -10.51 -3.46 7.55
C TYR A 44 -9.04 -3.69 7.89
N ALA A 45 -8.76 -4.79 8.58
CA ALA A 45 -7.38 -5.09 8.94
C ALA A 45 -6.52 -5.30 7.71
N ARG A 46 -7.05 -5.95 6.68
CA ARG A 46 -6.30 -6.15 5.45
C ARG A 46 -5.99 -4.82 4.76
N VAL A 47 -6.97 -3.94 4.74
CA VAL A 47 -6.78 -2.64 4.14
C VAL A 47 -5.72 -1.85 4.90
N LEU A 48 -5.78 -1.90 6.23
CA LEU A 48 -4.79 -1.21 7.04
C LEU A 48 -3.39 -1.76 6.81
N ASN A 49 -3.27 -3.07 6.69
CA ASN A 49 -1.98 -3.69 6.43
C ASN A 49 -1.43 -3.27 5.08
N GLU A 50 -2.28 -3.23 4.08
CA GLU A 50 -1.84 -2.80 2.77
C GLU A 50 -1.47 -1.33 2.78
N LEU A 51 -2.24 -0.52 3.47
CA LEU A 51 -1.91 0.90 3.60
C LEU A 51 -0.59 1.11 4.29
N TYR A 52 -0.34 0.34 5.34
CA TYR A 52 0.91 0.44 6.06
C TYR A 52 2.07 0.13 5.13
N ASP A 53 1.93 -0.92 4.33
CA ASP A 53 2.96 -1.33 3.41
C ASP A 53 3.21 -0.27 2.35
N ILE A 54 2.13 0.27 1.79
CA ILE A 54 2.25 1.30 0.78
C ILE A 54 2.90 2.56 1.35
N ASN A 55 2.44 2.98 2.52
CA ASN A 55 3.00 4.17 3.14
C ASN A 55 4.45 3.99 3.48
N SER A 56 4.84 2.79 3.87
CA SER A 56 6.21 2.49 4.17
C SER A 56 7.08 2.65 2.92
N LYS A 57 6.58 2.16 1.80
CA LYS A 57 7.30 2.29 0.54
C LYS A 57 7.39 3.73 0.08
N LEU A 58 6.31 4.46 0.22
CA LEU A 58 6.31 5.86 -0.17
C LEU A 58 7.25 6.67 0.71
N LYS A 59 7.30 6.34 1.99
CA LYS A 59 8.17 7.04 2.89
C LYS A 59 9.63 6.83 2.53
N SER A 60 9.95 5.65 2.04
CA SER A 60 11.33 5.35 1.70
C SER A 60 11.80 6.15 0.49
N VAL A 61 10.90 6.71 -0.30
CA VAL A 61 11.28 7.57 -1.41
C VAL A 61 10.97 9.05 -1.12
N GLY A 62 10.72 9.38 0.12
CA GLY A 62 10.60 10.78 0.50
C GLY A 62 9.19 11.35 0.42
N LEU A 63 8.21 10.52 0.30
CA LEU A 63 6.83 10.98 0.30
C LEU A 63 6.15 10.70 1.66
#